data_06afa08244da286ba38a163e567ccd66
#
_entry.id   06afa08244da286ba38a163e567ccd66
#
_cell.length_a   1.000
_cell.length_b   1.000
_cell.length_c   1.000
_cell.angle_alpha   90.00
_cell.angle_beta   90.00
_cell.angle_gamma   90.00
#
_symmetry.space_group_name_H-M   'P 1'
#
loop_
_entity.id
_entity.type
_entity.pdbx_description
1 polymer ?
#
loop_
_entity_poly.entity_id
_entity_poly.type
_entity_poly.pdbx_seq_one_letter_code
_entity_poly.pdbx_strand_id
1 'polypeptide(L)'
;MKKFAISSVAATASLVLAGMASTAQAADSVNVAFFLEWATPNQIAKVEKAYDEAMGVDVNWTDFSTGVQMTEAMLAGDIDIAYSQGLAPFVTAIQQGAPLKMVGIAVVYEANDC
;
A
#
# COMPACT_ATOMS: atom_id res chain seq x y z
N MET A 1 -44.81 -45.36 44.56
CA MET A 1 -43.42 -45.21 44.07
C MET A 1 -43.43 -44.79 42.64
N LYS A 2 -43.22 -43.50 42.36
CA LYS A 2 -43.20 -42.93 40.99
C LYS A 2 -41.76 -42.82 40.53
N LYS A 3 -41.39 -43.53 39.46
CA LYS A 3 -40.09 -43.47 38.82
C LYS A 3 -40.07 -42.26 37.90
N PHE A 4 -39.21 -41.29 38.17
CA PHE A 4 -38.92 -40.17 37.22
C PHE A 4 -37.84 -40.65 36.26
N ALA A 5 -38.14 -40.67 34.99
CA ALA A 5 -37.19 -40.86 33.92
C ALA A 5 -36.65 -39.47 33.50
N ILE A 6 -35.33 -39.29 33.62
CA ILE A 6 -34.64 -38.11 33.18
C ILE A 6 -34.18 -38.37 31.75
N SER A 7 -34.79 -37.71 30.78
CA SER A 7 -34.37 -37.72 29.38
C SER A 7 -33.27 -36.69 29.22
N SER A 8 -32.06 -37.14 28.94
CA SER A 8 -30.93 -36.29 28.57
C SER A 8 -31.07 -35.89 27.10
N VAL A 9 -31.34 -34.63 26.85
CA VAL A 9 -31.27 -34.03 25.50
C VAL A 9 -29.82 -33.58 25.29
N ALA A 10 -29.07 -34.30 24.47
CA ALA A 10 -27.76 -33.89 24.02
C ALA A 10 -27.94 -32.89 22.88
N ALA A 11 -27.71 -31.62 23.17
CA ALA A 11 -27.65 -30.56 22.16
C ALA A 11 -26.27 -30.56 21.54
N THR A 12 -26.12 -31.11 20.33
CA THR A 12 -24.92 -30.96 19.50
C THR A 12 -24.90 -29.58 18.87
N ALA A 13 -24.09 -28.68 19.44
CA ALA A 13 -23.81 -27.39 18.86
C ALA A 13 -22.80 -27.57 17.70
N SER A 14 -23.24 -27.58 16.48
CA SER A 14 -22.40 -27.54 15.29
C SER A 14 -21.87 -26.12 15.12
N LEU A 15 -20.59 -25.92 15.44
CA LEU A 15 -19.86 -24.67 15.19
C LEU A 15 -19.55 -24.58 13.68
N VAL A 16 -20.36 -23.83 12.95
CA VAL A 16 -20.07 -23.47 11.55
C VAL A 16 -19.02 -22.38 11.58
N LEU A 17 -17.73 -22.72 11.43
CA LEU A 17 -16.69 -21.78 11.09
C LEU A 17 -16.90 -21.35 9.63
N ALA A 18 -17.69 -20.29 9.41
CA ALA A 18 -17.70 -19.59 8.14
C ALA A 18 -16.33 -18.89 7.99
N GLY A 19 -15.44 -19.52 7.25
CA GLY A 19 -14.18 -18.90 6.84
C GLY A 19 -14.51 -17.65 6.01
N MET A 20 -14.30 -16.47 6.57
CA MET A 20 -14.26 -15.22 5.83
C MET A 20 -13.02 -15.25 4.95
N ALA A 21 -13.15 -15.80 3.74
CA ALA A 21 -12.18 -15.56 2.69
C ALA A 21 -12.29 -14.07 2.37
N SER A 22 -11.37 -13.25 2.91
CA SER A 22 -11.16 -11.89 2.41
C SER A 22 -10.74 -12.02 0.97
N THR A 23 -11.67 -11.80 0.06
CA THR A 23 -11.32 -11.54 -1.34
C THR A 23 -10.52 -10.25 -1.33
N ALA A 24 -9.22 -10.34 -1.57
CA ALA A 24 -8.42 -9.17 -1.86
C ALA A 24 -9.06 -8.50 -3.08
N GLN A 25 -9.78 -7.42 -2.85
CA GLN A 25 -10.35 -6.63 -3.93
C GLN A 25 -9.17 -5.95 -4.60
N ALA A 26 -8.99 -6.18 -5.88
CA ALA A 26 -8.01 -5.42 -6.65
C ALA A 26 -8.40 -3.93 -6.51
N ALA A 27 -7.42 -3.08 -6.20
CA ALA A 27 -7.64 -1.66 -6.13
C ALA A 27 -8.08 -1.16 -7.51
N ASP A 28 -9.12 -0.34 -7.59
CA ASP A 28 -9.58 0.24 -8.85
C ASP A 28 -8.61 1.33 -9.35
N SER A 29 -7.76 1.84 -8.48
CA SER A 29 -6.73 2.84 -8.79
C SER A 29 -5.51 2.72 -7.87
N VAL A 30 -4.39 3.28 -8.30
CA VAL A 30 -3.15 3.43 -7.51
C VAL A 30 -2.77 4.90 -7.46
N ASN A 31 -2.53 5.42 -6.24
CA ASN A 31 -2.15 6.82 -6.02
C ASN A 31 -0.63 6.92 -5.86
N VAL A 32 0.02 7.65 -6.74
CA VAL A 32 1.47 7.76 -6.81
C VAL A 32 1.92 9.20 -6.55
N ALA A 33 2.79 9.40 -5.57
CA ALA A 33 3.46 10.66 -5.32
C ALA A 33 4.73 10.79 -6.15
N PHE A 34 5.02 11.99 -6.66
CA PHE A 34 6.23 12.28 -7.41
C PHE A 34 6.72 13.71 -7.18
N PHE A 35 7.96 14.01 -7.60
CA PHE A 35 8.48 15.37 -7.70
C PHE A 35 8.38 15.86 -9.14
N LEU A 36 7.72 16.99 -9.35
CA LEU A 36 7.59 17.61 -10.66
C LEU A 36 8.94 18.12 -11.20
N GLU A 37 9.80 18.59 -10.28
CA GLU A 37 11.09 19.22 -10.63
C GLU A 37 12.17 18.21 -11.05
N TRP A 38 11.97 16.92 -10.82
CA TRP A 38 12.93 15.89 -11.19
C TRP A 38 12.56 15.21 -12.49
N ALA A 39 13.36 15.48 -13.53
CA ALA A 39 13.21 14.89 -14.85
C ALA A 39 13.70 13.42 -14.85
N THR A 40 12.94 12.54 -14.23
CA THR A 40 13.20 11.10 -14.18
C THR A 40 12.46 10.36 -15.32
N PRO A 41 12.93 9.19 -15.77
CA PRO A 41 12.34 8.45 -16.90
C PRO A 41 10.84 8.14 -16.73
N ASN A 42 10.35 8.02 -15.50
CA ASN A 42 8.93 7.79 -15.22
C ASN A 42 8.01 8.93 -15.69
N GLN A 43 8.51 10.13 -15.89
CA GLN A 43 7.71 11.26 -16.37
C GLN A 43 7.14 10.99 -17.78
N ILE A 44 7.90 10.32 -18.64
CA ILE A 44 7.44 9.91 -19.98
C ILE A 44 6.32 8.87 -19.83
N ALA A 45 6.58 7.79 -19.10
CA ALA A 45 5.60 6.72 -18.88
C ALA A 45 4.32 7.21 -18.19
N LYS A 46 4.42 8.23 -17.33
CA LYS A 46 3.27 8.90 -16.72
C LYS A 46 2.40 9.60 -17.76
N VAL A 47 3.02 10.38 -18.66
CA VAL A 47 2.30 11.13 -19.70
C VAL A 47 1.66 10.19 -20.71
N GLU A 48 2.36 9.13 -21.08
CA GLU A 48 1.89 8.11 -22.02
C GLU A 48 0.90 7.11 -21.40
N LYS A 49 0.62 7.21 -20.10
CA LYS A 49 -0.23 6.28 -19.34
C LYS A 49 0.23 4.81 -19.41
N ALA A 50 1.53 4.60 -19.62
CA ALA A 50 2.10 3.26 -19.75
C ALA A 50 1.91 2.39 -18.48
N TYR A 51 1.84 3.02 -17.31
CA TYR A 51 1.56 2.30 -16.05
C TYR A 51 0.10 1.87 -15.96
N ASP A 52 -0.84 2.74 -16.35
CA ASP A 52 -2.27 2.44 -16.40
C ASP A 52 -2.54 1.23 -17.30
N GLU A 53 -1.94 1.22 -18.49
CA GLU A 53 -2.07 0.11 -19.43
C GLU A 53 -1.44 -1.18 -18.91
N ALA A 54 -0.23 -1.11 -18.33
CA ALA A 54 0.49 -2.27 -17.84
C ALA A 54 -0.17 -2.92 -16.62
N MET A 55 -0.79 -2.11 -15.75
CA MET A 55 -1.41 -2.57 -14.50
C MET A 55 -2.90 -2.85 -14.65
N GLY A 56 -3.54 -2.30 -15.68
CA GLY A 56 -4.99 -2.42 -15.90
C GLY A 56 -5.84 -1.68 -14.87
N VAL A 57 -5.28 -0.65 -14.23
CA VAL A 57 -5.94 0.22 -13.25
C VAL A 57 -5.57 1.67 -13.51
N ASP A 58 -6.38 2.61 -13.02
CA ASP A 58 -6.04 4.02 -13.12
C ASP A 58 -4.87 4.37 -12.18
N VAL A 59 -3.86 5.09 -12.68
CA VAL A 59 -2.73 5.59 -11.89
C VAL A 59 -2.86 7.09 -11.71
N ASN A 60 -3.19 7.49 -10.48
CA ASN A 60 -3.36 8.89 -10.10
C ASN A 60 -2.03 9.47 -9.61
N TRP A 61 -1.53 10.51 -10.26
CA TRP A 61 -0.27 11.14 -9.91
C TRP A 61 -0.49 12.45 -9.16
N THR A 62 0.13 12.57 -8.00
CA THR A 62 0.11 13.79 -7.17
C THR A 62 1.53 14.28 -6.95
N ASP A 63 1.78 15.55 -7.28
CA ASP A 63 3.07 16.20 -7.05
C ASP A 63 3.21 16.67 -5.60
N PHE A 64 4.43 16.58 -5.10
CA PHE A 64 4.81 17.03 -3.77
C PHE A 64 6.08 17.87 -3.83
N SER A 65 6.21 18.82 -2.93
CA SER A 65 7.40 19.67 -2.83
C SER A 65 8.52 19.06 -1.98
N THR A 66 8.20 18.10 -1.10
CA THR A 66 9.18 17.46 -0.22
C THR A 66 8.90 15.98 0.02
N GLY A 67 9.95 15.19 0.26
CA GLY A 67 9.81 13.78 0.62
C GLY A 67 9.14 13.57 1.99
N VAL A 68 9.18 14.56 2.87
CA VAL A 68 8.46 14.50 4.16
C VAL A 68 6.96 14.52 3.93
N GLN A 69 6.47 15.42 3.07
CA GLN A 69 5.04 15.47 2.71
C GLN A 69 4.58 14.18 2.03
N MET A 70 5.42 13.57 1.16
CA MET A 70 5.11 12.24 0.59
C MET A 70 4.97 11.18 1.69
N THR A 71 5.88 11.18 2.68
CA THR A 71 5.81 10.26 3.81
C THR A 71 4.51 10.44 4.60
N GLU A 72 4.14 11.67 4.91
CA GLU A 72 2.91 11.99 5.64
C GLU A 72 1.66 11.50 4.88
N ALA A 73 1.60 11.74 3.58
CA ALA A 73 0.50 11.28 2.72
C ALA A 73 0.42 9.75 2.62
N MET A 74 1.58 9.06 2.58
CA MET A 74 1.62 7.58 2.63
C MET A 74 1.12 7.04 3.97
N LEU A 75 1.52 7.66 5.09
CA LEU A 75 1.06 7.25 6.42
C LEU A 75 -0.42 7.55 6.66
N ALA A 76 -0.96 8.57 6.00
CA ALA A 76 -2.39 8.88 6.01
C ALA A 76 -3.22 7.91 5.16
N GLY A 77 -2.58 7.17 4.24
CA GLY A 77 -3.24 6.26 3.30
C GLY A 77 -3.74 6.94 2.02
N ASP A 78 -3.34 8.18 1.77
CA ASP A 78 -3.71 8.93 0.56
C ASP A 78 -2.84 8.55 -0.64
N ILE A 79 -1.63 8.04 -0.39
CA ILE A 79 -0.63 7.66 -1.40
C ILE A 79 -0.18 6.20 -1.15
N ASP A 80 -0.20 5.40 -2.20
CA ASP A 80 0.22 4.00 -2.19
C ASP A 80 1.71 3.85 -2.49
N ILE A 81 2.24 4.66 -3.41
CA ILE A 81 3.62 4.61 -3.88
C ILE A 81 4.21 6.03 -3.92
N ALA A 82 5.35 6.24 -3.25
CA ALA A 82 6.13 7.47 -3.39
C ALA A 82 7.32 7.22 -4.33
N TYR A 83 7.29 7.85 -5.50
CA TYR A 83 8.36 7.75 -6.47
C TYR A 83 9.43 8.81 -6.20
N SER A 84 10.67 8.37 -6.01
CA SER A 84 11.83 9.26 -5.74
C SER A 84 11.69 10.11 -4.47
N GLN A 85 11.08 9.57 -3.42
CA GLN A 85 10.90 10.27 -2.12
C GLN A 85 12.19 10.83 -1.53
N GLY A 86 13.32 10.23 -1.85
CA GLY A 86 14.62 10.54 -1.28
C GLY A 86 14.97 9.66 -0.08
N LEU A 87 16.28 9.42 0.10
CA LEU A 87 16.76 8.49 1.12
C LEU A 87 16.56 9.03 2.54
N ALA A 88 16.82 10.31 2.78
CA ALA A 88 16.76 10.89 4.12
C ALA A 88 15.34 10.87 4.72
N PRO A 89 14.27 11.32 4.05
CA PRO A 89 12.91 11.20 4.54
C PRO A 89 12.50 9.74 4.78
N PHE A 90 12.87 8.82 3.88
CA PHE A 90 12.57 7.41 4.03
C PHE A 90 13.24 6.79 5.27
N VAL A 91 14.55 7.00 5.46
CA VAL A 91 15.28 6.47 6.62
C VAL A 91 14.72 7.03 7.92
N THR A 92 14.42 8.34 7.97
CA THR A 92 13.82 8.96 9.14
C THR A 92 12.48 8.33 9.49
N ALA A 93 11.62 8.10 8.50
CA ALA A 93 10.33 7.46 8.70
C ALA A 93 10.46 6.03 9.24
N ILE A 94 11.37 5.23 8.68
CA ILE A 94 11.62 3.85 9.13
C ILE A 94 12.16 3.83 10.57
N GLN A 95 13.06 4.75 10.94
CA GLN A 95 13.57 4.85 12.31
C GLN A 95 12.47 5.21 13.32
N GLN A 96 11.43 5.89 12.87
CA GLN A 96 10.25 6.21 13.68
C GLN A 96 9.18 5.10 13.67
N GLY A 97 9.48 3.96 13.04
CA GLY A 97 8.59 2.79 12.99
C GLY A 97 7.52 2.84 11.91
N ALA A 98 7.67 3.71 10.90
CA ALA A 98 6.73 3.75 9.78
C ALA A 98 6.74 2.42 9.00
N PRO A 99 5.57 1.84 8.65
CA PRO A 99 5.48 0.57 7.95
C PRO A 99 5.73 0.71 6.44
N LEU A 100 6.75 1.48 6.07
CA LEU A 100 7.13 1.72 4.68
C LEU A 100 8.17 0.71 4.20
N LYS A 101 8.19 0.44 2.91
CA LYS A 101 9.16 -0.45 2.26
C LYS A 101 9.72 0.20 1.01
N MET A 102 11.04 0.13 0.84
CA MET A 102 11.67 0.45 -0.43
C MET A 102 11.55 -0.76 -1.37
N VAL A 103 10.88 -0.58 -2.49
CA VAL A 103 10.60 -1.65 -3.47
C VAL A 103 11.50 -1.57 -4.71
N GLY A 104 12.20 -0.47 -4.90
CA GLY A 104 13.13 -0.28 -6.02
C GLY A 104 13.97 0.96 -5.89
N ILE A 105 15.02 1.05 -6.71
CA ILE A 105 15.87 2.22 -6.86
C ILE A 105 15.52 2.86 -8.20
N ALA A 106 14.97 4.07 -8.15
CA ALA A 106 14.50 4.77 -9.35
C ALA A 106 15.65 5.39 -10.15
N VAL A 107 16.66 5.92 -9.47
CA VAL A 107 17.81 6.60 -10.05
C VAL A 107 19.06 6.33 -9.24
N VAL A 108 20.18 6.13 -9.93
CA VAL A 108 21.53 6.06 -9.34
C VAL A 108 22.36 7.17 -9.97
N TYR A 109 22.99 7.99 -9.14
CA TYR A 109 23.92 9.02 -9.58
C TYR A 109 25.37 8.55 -9.43
N GLU A 110 26.26 9.01 -10.30
CA GLU A 110 27.68 8.82 -10.10
C GLU A 110 28.16 9.65 -8.89
N ALA A 111 29.26 9.21 -8.26
CA ALA A 111 29.73 9.79 -6.99
C ALA A 111 30.11 11.28 -7.05
N ASN A 112 30.23 11.86 -8.24
CA ASN A 112 30.61 13.24 -8.46
C ASN A 112 29.44 14.20 -8.68
N ASP A 113 28.19 13.72 -8.65
CA ASP A 113 26.99 14.49 -8.95
C ASP A 113 26.28 15.02 -7.68
N CYS A 114 26.96 14.98 -6.52
CA CYS A 114 26.45 15.45 -5.24
C CYS A 114 27.01 16.83 -4.89
#